data_073e3ec66782b5d58ba9af96c78dcd0a
#
_entry.id   073e3ec66782b5d58ba9af96c78dcd0a
#
_cell.length_a   1.000
_cell.length_b   1.000
_cell.length_c   1.000
_cell.angle_alpha   90.00
_cell.angle_beta   90.00
_cell.angle_gamma   90.00
#
_symmetry.space_group_name_H-M   'P 1'
#
loop_
_entity.id
_entity.type
_entity.pdbx_description
1 polymer ?
#
loop_
_entity_poly.entity_id
_entity_poly.type
_entity_poly.pdbx_seq_one_letter_code
_entity_poly.pdbx_strand_id
1 'polypeptide(L)'
;GWRTLPQLYAAALVATAIVFYLLTTTRKVEQVRGMSLLARLAPLRYMRVWRFGLYYFFVFGGFVALAQWLIPYYVNVYAMSVAMAGLMASIFTLPSGMIRAFGGWLSDRWGARSVMYLVLGASLLSLLLLIVPQMDIQSPGEGATAWRSGTVTSLSPTEIVVGNDSYPLRPPYDVPKVGQKQVLILPSSSFWQKPVVQVGESVTRKQLLARGITHIFFQANMWVFTGLIFVVGIMMGIGKAAVYKYIPDYYPNDVGVVGGLVGVLGGMGGFLCPIIFGYLLKATGIWTTTWMFLALVALV
;
A
#
# COMPACT_ATOMS: atom_id res chain seq x y z
N GLY A 1 26.26 17.62 -2.42
CA GLY A 1 26.40 16.27 -1.86
C GLY A 1 25.28 15.96 -0.85
N TRP A 2 25.12 14.69 -0.46
CA TRP A 2 24.06 14.26 0.47
C TRP A 2 24.07 15.01 1.83
N ARG A 3 25.20 15.58 2.22
CA ARG A 3 25.35 16.38 3.46
C ARG A 3 24.78 17.79 3.35
N THR A 4 24.66 18.36 2.17
CA THR A 4 24.15 19.74 1.98
C THR A 4 22.64 19.83 2.30
N LEU A 5 21.88 18.80 2.00
CA LEU A 5 20.44 18.78 2.27
C LEU A 5 20.11 18.88 3.78
N PRO A 6 20.69 18.03 4.66
CA PRO A 6 20.50 18.17 6.11
C PRO A 6 20.97 19.53 6.68
N GLN A 7 22.03 20.10 6.12
CA GLN A 7 22.52 21.42 6.53
C GLN A 7 21.53 22.54 6.18
N LEU A 8 20.94 22.50 4.98
CA LEU A 8 19.90 23.44 4.58
C LEU A 8 18.66 23.32 5.48
N TYR A 9 18.22 22.08 5.79
CA TYR A 9 17.12 21.88 6.73
C TYR A 9 17.44 22.38 8.13
N ALA A 10 18.64 22.14 8.64
CA ALA A 10 19.07 22.64 9.94
C ALA A 10 19.07 24.18 9.98
N ALA A 11 19.60 24.82 8.94
CA ALA A 11 19.60 26.29 8.81
C ALA A 11 18.17 26.84 8.76
N ALA A 12 17.27 26.22 7.97
CA ALA A 12 15.87 26.62 7.89
C ALA A 12 15.13 26.46 9.23
N LEU A 13 15.39 25.37 9.98
CA LEU A 13 14.82 25.16 11.31
C LEU A 13 15.30 26.21 12.32
N VAL A 14 16.59 26.53 12.33
CA VAL A 14 17.16 27.57 13.19
C VAL A 14 16.54 28.95 12.86
N ALA A 15 16.46 29.30 11.56
CA ALA A 15 15.81 30.54 11.13
C ALA A 15 14.34 30.59 11.57
N THR A 16 13.59 29.51 11.37
CA THR A 16 12.19 29.41 11.83
C THR A 16 12.06 29.54 13.35
N ALA A 17 12.95 28.91 14.10
CA ALA A 17 12.96 29.02 15.57
C ALA A 17 13.22 30.44 16.04
N ILE A 18 14.15 31.17 15.40
CA ILE A 18 14.43 32.57 15.70
C ILE A 18 13.22 33.43 15.40
N VAL A 19 12.62 33.28 14.20
CA VAL A 19 11.42 34.02 13.80
C VAL A 19 10.28 33.74 14.79
N PHE A 20 10.05 32.47 15.13
CA PHE A 20 9.04 32.08 16.11
C PHE A 20 9.28 32.73 17.46
N TYR A 21 10.50 32.69 17.97
CA TYR A 21 10.87 33.30 19.26
C TYR A 21 10.64 34.81 19.27
N LEU A 22 10.94 35.51 18.17
CA LEU A 22 10.77 36.95 18.05
C LEU A 22 9.31 37.37 17.90
N LEU A 23 8.48 36.56 17.22
CA LEU A 23 7.10 36.89 16.90
C LEU A 23 6.06 36.38 17.90
N THR A 24 6.43 35.42 18.77
CA THR A 24 5.49 34.83 19.72
C THR A 24 5.72 35.31 21.14
N THR A 25 4.62 35.65 21.80
CA THR A 25 4.61 35.97 23.24
C THR A 25 4.09 34.74 24.00
N THR A 26 4.81 34.33 25.03
CA THR A 26 4.40 33.19 25.87
C THR A 26 3.25 33.64 26.77
N ARG A 27 2.03 33.17 26.48
CA ARG A 27 0.91 33.33 27.39
C ARG A 27 1.12 32.38 28.59
N LYS A 28 1.19 32.90 29.80
CA LYS A 28 1.20 32.07 31.01
C LYS A 28 -0.14 31.35 31.10
N VAL A 29 -0.14 30.06 30.73
CA VAL A 29 -1.28 29.19 31.00
C VAL A 29 -1.19 28.81 32.49
N GLU A 30 -2.26 29.05 33.25
CA GLU A 30 -2.36 28.48 34.60
C GLU A 30 -2.21 26.99 34.47
N GLN A 31 -1.06 26.51 34.96
CA GLN A 31 -0.80 25.06 34.97
C GLN A 31 -1.88 24.43 35.83
N VAL A 32 -2.63 23.48 35.29
CA VAL A 32 -3.45 22.55 36.08
C VAL A 32 -2.49 21.71 36.91
N ARG A 33 -1.98 22.32 38.01
CA ARG A 33 -1.13 21.69 38.99
C ARG A 33 -1.95 20.62 39.71
N GLY A 34 -1.56 19.36 39.59
CA GLY A 34 -2.03 18.32 40.49
C GLY A 34 -2.61 17.05 39.87
N MET A 35 -2.78 16.95 38.56
CA MET A 35 -3.20 15.65 37.99
C MET A 35 -2.04 14.65 37.95
N SER A 36 -2.19 13.51 38.64
CA SER A 36 -1.25 12.39 38.53
C SER A 36 -1.20 11.86 37.08
N LEU A 37 -0.09 11.22 36.69
CA LEU A 37 0.03 10.59 35.36
C LEU A 37 -1.12 9.61 35.07
N LEU A 38 -1.54 8.84 36.09
CA LEU A 38 -2.68 7.92 35.98
C LEU A 38 -4.00 8.65 35.68
N ALA A 39 -4.22 9.81 36.30
CA ALA A 39 -5.42 10.60 36.01
C ALA A 39 -5.41 11.13 34.57
N ARG A 40 -4.25 11.47 34.01
CA ARG A 40 -4.09 11.86 32.61
C ARG A 40 -4.34 10.72 31.62
N LEU A 41 -4.15 9.48 32.04
CA LEU A 41 -4.43 8.29 31.22
C LEU A 41 -5.89 7.82 31.35
N ALA A 42 -6.68 8.39 32.26
CA ALA A 42 -8.07 8.02 32.48
C ALA A 42 -8.95 8.02 31.19
N PRO A 43 -8.74 8.90 30.19
CA PRO A 43 -9.51 8.84 28.94
C PRO A 43 -9.33 7.55 28.14
N LEU A 44 -8.24 6.80 28.34
CA LEU A 44 -8.01 5.50 27.67
C LEU A 44 -9.06 4.43 28.05
N ARG A 45 -9.80 4.60 29.14
CA ARG A 45 -10.92 3.72 29.50
C ARG A 45 -12.11 3.83 28.53
N TYR A 46 -12.20 4.92 27.78
CA TYR A 46 -13.29 5.15 26.85
C TYR A 46 -12.95 4.57 25.46
N MET A 47 -13.77 3.65 24.96
CA MET A 47 -13.59 3.04 23.64
C MET A 47 -13.55 4.07 22.50
N ARG A 48 -14.17 5.25 22.66
CA ARG A 48 -14.11 6.34 21.68
C ARG A 48 -12.68 6.83 21.44
N VAL A 49 -11.86 6.92 22.48
CA VAL A 49 -10.45 7.37 22.36
C VAL A 49 -9.67 6.39 21.51
N TRP A 50 -9.90 5.09 21.69
CA TRP A 50 -9.28 4.04 20.87
C TRP A 50 -9.74 4.11 19.42
N ARG A 51 -11.03 4.39 19.15
CA ARG A 51 -11.53 4.64 17.78
C ARG A 51 -10.85 5.83 17.14
N PHE A 52 -10.76 6.96 17.84
CA PHE A 52 -10.07 8.13 17.30
C PHE A 52 -8.58 7.85 17.08
N GLY A 53 -7.96 7.10 17.98
CA GLY A 53 -6.60 6.61 17.83
C GLY A 53 -6.45 5.72 16.60
N LEU A 54 -7.38 4.80 16.34
CA LEU A 54 -7.37 3.93 15.18
C LEU A 54 -7.61 4.70 13.88
N TYR A 55 -8.53 5.67 13.86
CA TYR A 55 -8.68 6.57 12.71
C TYR A 55 -7.37 7.32 12.43
N TYR A 56 -6.72 7.82 13.47
CA TYR A 56 -5.46 8.54 13.32
C TYR A 56 -4.29 7.62 12.96
N PHE A 57 -4.29 6.38 13.44
CA PHE A 57 -3.39 5.31 13.02
C PHE A 57 -3.46 5.10 11.50
N PHE A 58 -4.67 5.08 10.92
CA PHE A 58 -4.85 4.96 9.48
C PHE A 58 -4.41 6.22 8.74
N VAL A 59 -5.02 7.39 9.05
CA VAL A 59 -4.82 8.61 8.25
C VAL A 59 -3.47 9.29 8.46
N PHE A 60 -2.83 9.12 9.61
CA PHE A 60 -1.51 9.66 9.90
C PHE A 60 -0.44 8.57 9.87
N GLY A 61 -0.62 7.50 10.62
CA GLY A 61 0.33 6.40 10.67
C GLY A 61 0.48 5.71 9.31
N GLY A 62 -0.63 5.35 8.67
CA GLY A 62 -0.64 4.79 7.32
C GLY A 62 -0.01 5.73 6.29
N PHE A 63 -0.27 7.03 6.40
CA PHE A 63 0.36 8.04 5.54
C PHE A 63 1.89 8.06 5.68
N VAL A 64 2.40 8.10 6.91
CA VAL A 64 3.86 8.10 7.17
C VAL A 64 4.50 6.81 6.67
N ALA A 65 3.84 5.68 6.89
CA ALA A 65 4.29 4.38 6.41
C ALA A 65 4.34 4.32 4.88
N LEU A 66 3.29 4.80 4.20
CA LEU A 66 3.25 4.84 2.74
C LEU A 66 4.27 5.80 2.15
N ALA A 67 4.51 6.95 2.77
CA ALA A 67 5.54 7.89 2.33
C ALA A 67 6.93 7.24 2.24
N GLN A 68 7.23 6.30 3.15
CA GLN A 68 8.46 5.51 3.14
C GLN A 68 8.39 4.32 2.18
N TRP A 69 7.23 3.65 2.09
CA TRP A 69 7.05 2.41 1.35
C TRP A 69 6.89 2.60 -0.16
N LEU A 70 6.37 3.73 -0.61
CA LEU A 70 6.11 3.98 -2.03
C LEU A 70 7.39 4.01 -2.86
N ILE A 71 8.52 4.53 -2.34
CA ILE A 71 9.78 4.55 -3.08
C ILE A 71 10.24 3.12 -3.42
N PRO A 72 10.45 2.20 -2.44
CA PRO A 72 10.81 0.82 -2.77
C PRO A 72 9.73 0.10 -3.60
N TYR A 73 8.45 0.43 -3.41
CA TYR A 73 7.38 -0.11 -4.23
C TYR A 73 7.54 0.26 -5.71
N TYR A 74 7.70 1.55 -6.04
CA TYR A 74 7.91 1.99 -7.42
C TYR A 74 9.20 1.44 -8.05
N VAL A 75 10.26 1.31 -7.27
CA VAL A 75 11.53 0.74 -7.76
C VAL A 75 11.38 -0.76 -8.08
N ASN A 76 10.77 -1.54 -7.17
CA ASN A 76 10.74 -2.99 -7.31
C ASN A 76 9.58 -3.48 -8.19
N VAL A 77 8.41 -2.81 -8.14
CA VAL A 77 7.22 -3.25 -8.90
C VAL A 77 7.20 -2.66 -10.30
N TYR A 78 7.61 -1.40 -10.45
CA TYR A 78 7.57 -0.68 -11.73
C TYR A 78 8.97 -0.47 -12.36
N ALA A 79 10.03 -1.04 -11.78
CA ALA A 79 11.41 -0.93 -12.25
C ALA A 79 11.88 0.52 -12.48
N MET A 80 11.39 1.46 -11.66
CA MET A 80 11.77 2.86 -11.76
C MET A 80 13.14 3.16 -11.16
N SER A 81 13.80 4.20 -11.67
CA SER A 81 14.95 4.77 -10.97
C SER A 81 14.52 5.36 -9.62
N VAL A 82 15.42 5.34 -8.64
CA VAL A 82 15.17 5.89 -7.29
C VAL A 82 14.72 7.36 -7.34
N ALA A 83 15.29 8.15 -8.26
CA ALA A 83 14.93 9.56 -8.44
C ALA A 83 13.48 9.72 -8.92
N MET A 84 13.06 8.92 -9.92
CA MET A 84 11.68 8.94 -10.43
C MET A 84 10.70 8.39 -9.39
N ALA A 85 11.06 7.32 -8.69
CA ALA A 85 10.25 6.77 -7.59
C ALA A 85 10.04 7.81 -6.48
N GLY A 86 11.06 8.60 -6.13
CA GLY A 86 10.95 9.70 -5.18
C GLY A 86 10.00 10.79 -5.67
N LEU A 87 10.04 11.14 -6.96
CA LEU A 87 9.11 12.10 -7.57
C LEU A 87 7.68 11.58 -7.54
N MET A 88 7.44 10.31 -7.87
CA MET A 88 6.11 9.69 -7.79
C MET A 88 5.59 9.63 -6.34
N ALA A 89 6.45 9.30 -5.38
CA ALA A 89 6.09 9.33 -3.95
C ALA A 89 5.75 10.75 -3.47
N SER A 90 6.35 11.79 -4.05
CA SER A 90 6.02 13.18 -3.71
C SER A 90 4.63 13.61 -4.18
N ILE A 91 4.09 13.02 -5.25
CA ILE A 91 2.70 13.22 -5.71
C ILE A 91 1.69 12.75 -4.63
N PHE A 92 2.05 11.75 -3.85
CA PHE A 92 1.24 11.30 -2.70
C PHE A 92 1.42 12.23 -1.49
N THR A 93 2.67 12.57 -1.14
CA THR A 93 2.98 13.20 0.15
C THR A 93 2.66 14.68 0.19
N LEU A 94 3.00 15.42 -0.87
CA LEU A 94 2.91 16.88 -0.90
C LEU A 94 1.46 17.37 -0.89
N PRO A 95 0.57 16.90 -1.78
CA PRO A 95 -0.84 17.32 -1.75
C PRO A 95 -1.55 16.90 -0.46
N SER A 96 -1.22 15.73 0.09
CA SER A 96 -1.78 15.26 1.36
C SER A 96 -1.43 16.17 2.54
N GLY A 97 -0.25 16.78 2.53
CA GLY A 97 0.15 17.78 3.51
C GLY A 97 -0.67 19.05 3.40
N MET A 98 -0.85 19.56 2.18
CA MET A 98 -1.53 20.83 1.90
C MET A 98 -3.04 20.75 2.12
N ILE A 99 -3.68 19.67 1.68
CA ILE A 99 -5.14 19.48 1.73
C ILE A 99 -5.69 19.39 3.15
N ARG A 100 -4.82 19.24 4.17
CA ARG A 100 -5.23 19.16 5.57
C ARG A 100 -6.02 20.40 6.01
N ALA A 101 -5.67 21.60 5.55
CA ALA A 101 -6.40 22.81 5.86
C ALA A 101 -7.84 22.77 5.32
N PHE A 102 -7.99 22.28 4.07
CA PHE A 102 -9.30 22.07 3.47
C PHE A 102 -10.11 21.02 4.24
N GLY A 103 -9.46 19.96 4.72
CA GLY A 103 -10.08 18.94 5.57
C GLY A 103 -10.67 19.50 6.86
N GLY A 104 -10.00 20.48 7.48
CA GLY A 104 -10.52 21.22 8.62
C GLY A 104 -11.81 21.97 8.27
N TRP A 105 -11.76 22.80 7.24
CA TRP A 105 -12.92 23.54 6.75
C TRP A 105 -14.10 22.62 6.39
N LEU A 106 -13.82 21.50 5.71
CA LEU A 106 -14.85 20.53 5.34
C LEU A 106 -15.50 19.89 6.59
N SER A 107 -14.69 19.58 7.60
CA SER A 107 -15.16 19.01 8.86
C SER A 107 -15.98 20.00 9.69
N ASP A 108 -15.68 21.30 9.59
CA ASP A 108 -16.49 22.34 10.22
C ASP A 108 -17.85 22.48 9.54
N ARG A 109 -17.92 22.29 8.21
CA ARG A 109 -19.16 22.47 7.45
C ARG A 109 -20.07 21.24 7.45
N TRP A 110 -19.50 20.02 7.30
CA TRP A 110 -20.25 18.78 7.14
C TRP A 110 -20.24 17.91 8.39
N GLY A 111 -19.47 18.31 9.41
CA GLY A 111 -19.23 17.53 10.61
C GLY A 111 -18.13 16.46 10.42
N ALA A 112 -17.31 16.29 11.44
CA ALA A 112 -16.18 15.38 11.43
C ALA A 112 -16.58 13.94 11.09
N ARG A 113 -17.75 13.47 11.51
CA ARG A 113 -18.26 12.11 11.28
C ARG A 113 -18.52 11.84 9.80
N SER A 114 -19.20 12.73 9.11
CA SER A 114 -19.51 12.59 7.68
C SER A 114 -18.23 12.60 6.84
N VAL A 115 -17.30 13.49 7.19
CA VAL A 115 -16.00 13.58 6.53
C VAL A 115 -15.19 12.31 6.74
N MET A 116 -15.19 11.72 7.95
CA MET A 116 -14.48 10.46 8.18
C MET A 116 -15.09 9.27 7.41
N TYR A 117 -16.43 9.20 7.27
CA TYR A 117 -17.03 8.18 6.40
C TYR A 117 -16.60 8.34 4.94
N LEU A 118 -16.55 9.57 4.43
CA LEU A 118 -16.03 9.85 3.10
C LEU A 118 -14.57 9.42 2.97
N VAL A 119 -13.73 9.80 3.94
CA VAL A 119 -12.29 9.48 3.96
C VAL A 119 -12.06 7.98 3.98
N LEU A 120 -12.69 7.27 4.91
CA LEU A 120 -12.50 5.82 5.04
C LEU A 120 -13.11 5.07 3.85
N GLY A 121 -14.30 5.46 3.40
CA GLY A 121 -14.97 4.81 2.26
C GLY A 121 -14.21 4.99 0.94
N ALA A 122 -13.77 6.21 0.61
CA ALA A 122 -13.00 6.47 -0.60
C ALA A 122 -11.61 5.82 -0.54
N SER A 123 -10.96 5.85 0.64
CA SER A 123 -9.69 5.16 0.83
C SER A 123 -9.83 3.66 0.69
N LEU A 124 -10.85 3.07 1.32
CA LEU A 124 -11.14 1.63 1.22
C LEU A 124 -11.37 1.20 -0.22
N LEU A 125 -12.21 1.92 -0.95
CA LEU A 125 -12.47 1.63 -2.38
C LEU A 125 -11.18 1.68 -3.19
N SER A 126 -10.37 2.73 -3.01
CA SER A 126 -9.09 2.87 -3.71
C SER A 126 -8.12 1.74 -3.33
N LEU A 127 -8.03 1.38 -2.05
CA LEU A 127 -7.18 0.29 -1.56
C LEU A 127 -7.64 -1.08 -2.11
N LEU A 128 -8.93 -1.34 -2.18
CA LEU A 128 -9.48 -2.57 -2.77
C LEU A 128 -9.11 -2.69 -4.25
N LEU A 129 -9.16 -1.59 -5.00
CA LEU A 129 -8.73 -1.57 -6.40
C LEU A 129 -7.21 -1.80 -6.55
N LEU A 130 -6.40 -1.47 -5.53
CA LEU A 130 -4.96 -1.70 -5.51
C LEU A 130 -4.57 -3.14 -5.11
N ILE A 131 -5.50 -3.92 -4.54
CA ILE A 131 -5.22 -5.27 -4.02
C ILE A 131 -5.02 -6.29 -5.14
N VAL A 132 -5.60 -6.09 -6.33
CA VAL A 132 -5.65 -7.13 -7.36
C VAL A 132 -4.24 -7.62 -7.69
N PRO A 133 -3.86 -8.85 -7.23
CA PRO A 133 -2.52 -9.37 -7.39
C PRO A 133 -2.33 -9.96 -8.77
N GLN A 134 -1.07 -10.06 -9.17
CA GLN A 134 -0.66 -10.96 -10.23
C GLN A 134 -0.97 -12.40 -9.80
N MET A 135 -1.78 -13.11 -10.58
CA MET A 135 -2.19 -14.48 -10.27
C MET A 135 -1.74 -15.44 -11.37
N ASP A 136 -1.12 -16.54 -10.97
CA ASP A 136 -0.89 -17.70 -11.82
C ASP A 136 -2.02 -18.71 -11.56
N ILE A 137 -2.88 -18.90 -12.55
CA ILE A 137 -3.94 -19.89 -12.48
C ILE A 137 -3.53 -21.10 -13.32
N GLN A 138 -3.53 -22.29 -12.71
CA GLN A 138 -3.35 -23.54 -13.45
C GLN A 138 -4.66 -23.95 -14.09
N SER A 139 -4.68 -24.08 -15.43
CA SER A 139 -5.82 -24.56 -16.20
C SER A 139 -5.61 -26.03 -16.65
N PRO A 140 -6.08 -27.03 -15.87
CA PRO A 140 -5.82 -28.45 -16.16
C PRO A 140 -6.44 -28.93 -17.48
N GLY A 141 -7.48 -28.27 -17.98
CA GLY A 141 -8.16 -28.62 -19.21
C GLY A 141 -7.39 -28.31 -20.50
N GLU A 142 -6.38 -27.45 -20.43
CA GLU A 142 -5.60 -26.99 -21.58
C GLU A 142 -4.18 -27.58 -21.61
N GLY A 143 -3.91 -28.61 -20.81
CA GLY A 143 -2.66 -29.33 -20.83
C GLY A 143 -2.46 -30.21 -22.09
N ALA A 144 -1.23 -30.48 -22.45
CA ALA A 144 -0.91 -31.47 -23.51
C ALA A 144 -0.92 -32.88 -22.93
N THR A 145 -1.63 -33.79 -23.57
CA THR A 145 -1.71 -35.21 -23.18
C THR A 145 -1.17 -36.13 -24.30
N ALA A 146 -0.55 -37.23 -23.92
CA ALA A 146 -0.02 -38.21 -24.86
C ALA A 146 -1.14 -38.90 -25.68
N TRP A 147 -1.06 -38.88 -26.99
CA TRP A 147 -1.99 -39.60 -27.84
C TRP A 147 -1.67 -41.10 -27.91
N ARG A 148 -0.38 -41.46 -27.73
CA ARG A 148 0.15 -42.80 -27.72
C ARG A 148 1.08 -43.00 -26.54
N SER A 149 1.30 -44.29 -26.17
CA SER A 149 2.31 -44.64 -25.18
C SER A 149 3.68 -44.68 -25.87
N GLY A 150 4.72 -44.26 -25.14
CA GLY A 150 6.08 -44.21 -25.66
C GLY A 150 7.05 -43.67 -24.61
N THR A 151 8.31 -43.51 -24.98
CA THR A 151 9.32 -42.90 -24.13
C THR A 151 9.58 -41.48 -24.59
N VAL A 152 9.71 -40.54 -23.67
CA VAL A 152 10.06 -39.13 -23.96
C VAL A 152 11.49 -39.09 -24.47
N THR A 153 11.67 -38.77 -25.76
CA THR A 153 12.99 -38.72 -26.43
C THR A 153 13.63 -37.35 -26.37
N SER A 154 12.85 -36.30 -26.46
CA SER A 154 13.36 -34.92 -26.29
C SER A 154 12.33 -34.00 -25.63
N LEU A 155 12.84 -32.99 -24.96
CA LEU A 155 12.04 -31.97 -24.25
C LEU A 155 12.61 -30.59 -24.57
N SER A 156 11.80 -29.75 -25.21
CA SER A 156 12.13 -28.36 -25.48
C SER A 156 11.03 -27.43 -24.97
N PRO A 157 11.27 -26.10 -24.84
CA PRO A 157 10.24 -25.16 -24.47
C PRO A 157 9.06 -25.10 -25.42
N THR A 158 9.22 -25.53 -26.65
CA THR A 158 8.22 -25.45 -27.72
C THR A 158 7.60 -26.80 -28.09
N GLU A 159 8.21 -27.92 -27.68
CA GLU A 159 7.71 -29.26 -28.03
C GLU A 159 8.21 -30.36 -27.08
N ILE A 160 7.41 -31.41 -26.95
CA ILE A 160 7.79 -32.68 -26.30
C ILE A 160 7.71 -33.76 -27.38
N VAL A 161 8.76 -34.55 -27.53
CA VAL A 161 8.77 -35.72 -28.47
C VAL A 161 8.66 -36.97 -27.65
N VAL A 162 7.66 -37.80 -27.98
CA VAL A 162 7.44 -39.12 -27.37
C VAL A 162 7.52 -40.16 -28.48
N GLY A 163 8.59 -40.95 -28.49
CA GLY A 163 8.90 -41.87 -29.61
C GLY A 163 9.07 -41.08 -30.91
N ASN A 164 8.13 -41.24 -31.84
CA ASN A 164 8.12 -40.54 -33.14
C ASN A 164 7.06 -39.42 -33.19
N ASP A 165 6.30 -39.24 -32.16
CA ASP A 165 5.22 -38.25 -32.13
C ASP A 165 5.69 -36.95 -31.46
N SER A 166 5.52 -35.82 -32.13
CA SER A 166 5.78 -34.46 -31.59
C SER A 166 4.52 -33.83 -31.04
N TYR A 167 4.63 -33.31 -29.83
CA TYR A 167 3.57 -32.60 -29.11
C TYR A 167 3.96 -31.12 -28.98
N PRO A 168 3.43 -30.24 -29.81
CA PRO A 168 3.76 -28.83 -29.77
C PRO A 168 3.28 -28.20 -28.44
N LEU A 169 4.14 -27.43 -27.80
CA LEU A 169 3.83 -26.68 -26.61
C LEU A 169 3.78 -25.17 -26.89
N ARG A 170 2.97 -24.47 -26.15
CA ARG A 170 3.02 -23.01 -26.12
C ARG A 170 4.10 -22.58 -25.12
N PRO A 171 5.20 -21.95 -25.59
CA PRO A 171 6.25 -21.48 -24.69
C PRO A 171 5.74 -20.36 -23.78
N PRO A 172 6.42 -20.09 -22.64
CA PRO A 172 6.12 -18.93 -21.83
C PRO A 172 6.20 -17.68 -22.71
N TYR A 173 5.12 -16.92 -22.71
CA TYR A 173 5.11 -15.60 -23.36
C TYR A 173 6.06 -14.70 -22.57
N ASP A 174 6.99 -14.02 -23.26
CA ASP A 174 7.78 -12.98 -22.64
C ASP A 174 6.83 -11.92 -22.11
N VAL A 175 6.63 -11.94 -20.80
CA VAL A 175 5.83 -10.93 -20.13
C VAL A 175 6.43 -9.58 -20.49
N PRO A 176 5.65 -8.62 -21.06
CA PRO A 176 6.17 -7.29 -21.34
C PRO A 176 6.79 -6.75 -20.06
N LYS A 177 8.10 -6.53 -20.07
CA LYS A 177 8.79 -5.93 -18.92
C LYS A 177 8.08 -4.63 -18.61
N VAL A 178 7.68 -4.47 -17.36
CA VAL A 178 7.05 -3.26 -16.84
C VAL A 178 7.82 -2.04 -17.34
N GLY A 179 7.18 -1.19 -18.12
CA GLY A 179 7.83 -0.05 -18.79
C GLY A 179 7.67 -0.02 -20.32
N GLN A 180 7.28 -1.14 -20.97
CA GLN A 180 6.89 -1.12 -22.38
C GLN A 180 5.39 -0.77 -22.49
N LYS A 181 5.12 0.27 -23.24
CA LYS A 181 3.89 1.01 -23.64
C LYS A 181 2.56 0.24 -23.77
N GLN A 182 2.22 -0.69 -22.90
CA GLN A 182 0.87 -1.22 -22.86
C GLN A 182 0.11 -0.66 -21.67
N VAL A 183 -0.84 0.22 -22.00
CA VAL A 183 -1.83 0.74 -21.05
C VAL A 183 -2.84 -0.38 -20.78
N LEU A 184 -2.55 -1.23 -19.79
CA LEU A 184 -3.48 -2.26 -19.34
C LEU A 184 -4.48 -1.66 -18.37
N ILE A 185 -5.59 -1.16 -18.90
CA ILE A 185 -6.78 -0.80 -18.11
C ILE A 185 -7.59 -2.05 -17.74
N LEU A 186 -7.43 -3.12 -18.52
CA LEU A 186 -8.13 -4.40 -18.34
C LEU A 186 -7.12 -5.52 -18.07
N PRO A 187 -7.52 -6.57 -17.32
CA PRO A 187 -6.65 -7.71 -17.11
C PRO A 187 -6.27 -8.34 -18.44
N SER A 188 -4.96 -8.57 -18.65
CA SER A 188 -4.48 -9.38 -19.75
C SER A 188 -4.15 -10.77 -19.24
N SER A 189 -4.47 -11.79 -20.02
CA SER A 189 -4.09 -13.16 -19.72
C SER A 189 -3.10 -13.65 -20.77
N SER A 190 -2.04 -14.33 -20.32
CA SER A 190 -1.16 -15.12 -21.16
C SER A 190 -1.26 -16.58 -20.77
N PHE A 191 -1.20 -17.46 -21.75
CA PHE A 191 -1.30 -18.88 -21.54
C PHE A 191 -0.07 -19.58 -22.10
N TRP A 192 0.52 -20.48 -21.33
CA TRP A 192 1.60 -21.37 -21.76
C TRP A 192 1.44 -22.77 -21.17
N GLN A 193 2.25 -23.71 -21.67
CA GLN A 193 2.26 -25.09 -21.20
C GLN A 193 3.61 -25.42 -20.60
N LYS A 194 3.59 -25.83 -19.33
CA LYS A 194 4.80 -26.24 -18.60
C LYS A 194 4.94 -27.78 -18.62
N PRO A 195 6.03 -28.33 -19.16
CA PRO A 195 6.28 -29.77 -19.11
C PRO A 195 6.24 -30.33 -17.69
N VAL A 196 5.63 -31.49 -17.50
CA VAL A 196 5.60 -32.26 -16.23
C VAL A 196 6.28 -33.59 -16.31
N VAL A 197 6.78 -33.96 -17.49
CA VAL A 197 7.52 -35.19 -17.77
C VAL A 197 9.01 -34.91 -17.97
N GLN A 198 9.84 -35.93 -17.80
CA GLN A 198 11.29 -35.85 -18.00
C GLN A 198 11.75 -36.66 -19.21
N VAL A 199 12.89 -36.29 -19.79
CA VAL A 199 13.50 -37.06 -20.88
C VAL A 199 13.86 -38.47 -20.38
N GLY A 200 13.48 -39.50 -21.14
CA GLY A 200 13.64 -40.89 -20.75
C GLY A 200 12.45 -41.48 -19.98
N GLU A 201 11.49 -40.69 -19.58
CA GLU A 201 10.27 -41.16 -18.90
C GLU A 201 9.38 -41.94 -19.86
N SER A 202 8.86 -43.09 -19.41
CA SER A 202 7.88 -43.88 -20.16
C SER A 202 6.47 -43.33 -19.84
N VAL A 203 5.77 -42.88 -20.86
CA VAL A 203 4.44 -42.29 -20.73
C VAL A 203 3.37 -43.19 -21.34
N THR A 204 2.22 -43.23 -20.71
CA THR A 204 1.04 -43.97 -21.20
C THR A 204 0.09 -43.07 -21.98
N ARG A 205 -0.74 -43.67 -22.81
CA ARG A 205 -1.77 -42.94 -23.55
C ARG A 205 -2.68 -42.15 -22.61
N LYS A 206 -2.97 -40.90 -22.93
CA LYS A 206 -3.71 -39.93 -22.14
C LYS A 206 -3.00 -39.41 -20.88
N GLN A 207 -1.74 -39.77 -20.67
CA GLN A 207 -0.94 -39.18 -19.58
C GLN A 207 -0.66 -37.73 -19.90
N LEU A 208 -0.69 -36.89 -18.86
CA LEU A 208 -0.42 -35.44 -18.96
C LEU A 208 1.09 -35.24 -19.22
N LEU A 209 1.43 -34.63 -20.35
CA LEU A 209 2.81 -34.29 -20.74
C LEU A 209 3.21 -32.89 -20.30
N ALA A 210 2.27 -31.96 -20.44
CA ALA A 210 2.46 -30.59 -20.01
C ALA A 210 1.17 -30.03 -19.38
N ARG A 211 1.35 -29.28 -18.31
CA ARG A 211 0.26 -28.60 -17.60
C ARG A 211 0.04 -27.21 -18.18
N GLY A 212 -1.20 -26.87 -18.52
CA GLY A 212 -1.57 -25.52 -18.89
C GLY A 212 -1.49 -24.57 -17.69
N ILE A 213 -0.86 -23.42 -17.89
CA ILE A 213 -0.79 -22.34 -16.91
C ILE A 213 -1.32 -21.08 -17.56
N THR A 214 -2.39 -20.55 -17.01
CA THR A 214 -2.91 -19.22 -17.37
C THR A 214 -2.37 -18.22 -16.37
N HIS A 215 -1.63 -17.26 -16.87
CA HIS A 215 -1.12 -16.15 -16.09
C HIS A 215 -2.01 -14.94 -16.34
N ILE A 216 -2.73 -14.51 -15.32
CA ILE A 216 -3.55 -13.31 -15.40
C ILE A 216 -2.75 -12.16 -14.82
N PHE A 217 -2.38 -11.23 -15.69
CA PHE A 217 -1.81 -9.95 -15.31
C PHE A 217 -2.93 -8.95 -15.08
N PHE A 218 -3.13 -8.61 -13.86
CA PHE A 218 -3.82 -7.38 -13.47
C PHE A 218 -2.84 -6.55 -12.67
N GLN A 219 -1.96 -5.89 -13.37
CA GLN A 219 -1.15 -4.84 -12.76
C GLN A 219 -1.76 -3.52 -13.21
N ALA A 220 -2.27 -2.75 -12.26
CA ALA A 220 -2.70 -1.40 -12.57
C ALA A 220 -1.55 -0.70 -13.30
N ASN A 221 -1.85 -0.09 -14.44
CA ASN A 221 -0.92 0.82 -15.09
C ASN A 221 -0.35 1.76 -14.01
N MET A 222 0.94 2.05 -14.08
CA MET A 222 1.62 2.95 -13.15
C MET A 222 0.84 4.25 -12.87
N TRP A 223 0.21 4.82 -13.90
CA TRP A 223 -0.59 6.04 -13.77
C TRP A 223 -1.91 5.80 -13.02
N VAL A 224 -2.57 4.66 -13.25
CA VAL A 224 -3.76 4.25 -12.50
C VAL A 224 -3.39 4.00 -11.04
N PHE A 225 -2.28 3.30 -10.80
CA PHE A 225 -1.74 3.10 -9.45
C PHE A 225 -1.46 4.45 -8.77
N THR A 226 -0.72 5.34 -9.43
CA THR A 226 -0.39 6.66 -8.89
C THR A 226 -1.63 7.50 -8.63
N GLY A 227 -2.64 7.43 -9.52
CA GLY A 227 -3.93 8.10 -9.35
C GLY A 227 -4.70 7.61 -8.12
N LEU A 228 -4.77 6.29 -7.92
CA LEU A 228 -5.41 5.70 -6.74
C LEU A 228 -4.67 6.06 -5.46
N ILE A 229 -3.34 6.00 -5.47
CA ILE A 229 -2.50 6.40 -4.32
C ILE A 229 -2.66 7.90 -4.03
N PHE A 230 -2.74 8.75 -5.05
CA PHE A 230 -3.03 10.17 -4.90
C PHE A 230 -4.37 10.39 -4.18
N VAL A 231 -5.43 9.67 -4.59
CA VAL A 231 -6.74 9.74 -3.91
C VAL A 231 -6.62 9.32 -2.45
N VAL A 232 -5.94 8.21 -2.16
CA VAL A 232 -5.68 7.77 -0.77
C VAL A 232 -4.93 8.86 0.00
N GLY A 233 -3.91 9.48 -0.59
CA GLY A 233 -3.15 10.58 0.03
C GLY A 233 -4.01 11.78 0.36
N ILE A 234 -4.87 12.22 -0.57
CA ILE A 234 -5.83 13.31 -0.36
C ILE A 234 -6.81 12.97 0.78
N MET A 235 -7.38 11.77 0.76
CA MET A 235 -8.30 11.32 1.81
C MET A 235 -7.61 11.26 3.18
N MET A 236 -6.40 10.72 3.24
CA MET A 236 -5.60 10.71 4.48
C MET A 236 -5.30 12.16 4.96
N GLY A 237 -4.99 13.07 4.04
CA GLY A 237 -4.78 14.49 4.35
C GLY A 237 -5.99 15.14 5.01
N ILE A 238 -7.18 14.97 4.41
CA ILE A 238 -8.47 15.46 4.93
C ILE A 238 -8.77 14.80 6.29
N GLY A 239 -8.59 13.50 6.39
CA GLY A 239 -8.88 12.73 7.59
C GLY A 239 -8.05 13.14 8.81
N LYS A 240 -6.78 13.57 8.60
CA LYS A 240 -5.92 14.07 9.69
C LYS A 240 -6.58 15.25 10.42
N ALA A 241 -7.26 16.16 9.71
CA ALA A 241 -7.96 17.27 10.32
C ALA A 241 -9.29 16.83 10.94
N ALA A 242 -10.04 15.96 10.26
CA ALA A 242 -11.33 15.45 10.74
C ALA A 242 -11.20 14.73 12.09
N VAL A 243 -10.15 13.91 12.28
CA VAL A 243 -9.93 13.24 13.56
C VAL A 243 -9.72 14.23 14.70
N TYR A 244 -8.94 15.30 14.48
CA TYR A 244 -8.71 16.30 15.51
C TYR A 244 -9.93 17.16 15.79
N LYS A 245 -10.89 17.27 14.87
CA LYS A 245 -12.17 17.93 15.11
C LYS A 245 -13.07 17.15 16.07
N TYR A 246 -13.01 15.81 16.07
CA TYR A 246 -13.76 15.00 17.04
C TYR A 246 -13.37 15.29 18.49
N ILE A 247 -12.11 15.63 18.76
CA ILE A 247 -11.59 15.72 20.12
C ILE A 247 -12.29 16.83 20.92
N PRO A 248 -12.33 18.10 20.48
CA PRO A 248 -13.06 19.12 21.20
C PRO A 248 -14.58 18.90 21.22
N ASP A 249 -15.16 18.27 20.20
CA ASP A 249 -16.59 18.01 20.15
C ASP A 249 -17.04 16.99 21.22
N TYR A 250 -16.19 15.99 21.55
CA TYR A 250 -16.52 14.93 22.49
C TYR A 250 -15.81 15.06 23.85
N TYR A 251 -14.69 15.76 23.91
CA TYR A 251 -13.85 15.91 25.10
C TYR A 251 -13.39 17.36 25.29
N PRO A 252 -14.35 18.32 25.44
CA PRO A 252 -14.00 19.76 25.51
C PRO A 252 -13.08 20.11 26.69
N ASN A 253 -13.17 19.36 27.80
CA ASN A 253 -12.36 19.61 29.00
C ASN A 253 -11.00 18.91 28.96
N ASP A 254 -10.83 17.90 28.10
CA ASP A 254 -9.64 17.04 28.05
C ASP A 254 -8.95 17.07 26.68
N VAL A 255 -9.15 18.11 25.88
CA VAL A 255 -8.69 18.24 24.49
C VAL A 255 -7.19 17.93 24.37
N GLY A 256 -6.36 18.50 25.26
CA GLY A 256 -4.91 18.30 25.21
C GLY A 256 -4.50 16.87 25.52
N VAL A 257 -5.13 16.25 26.52
CA VAL A 257 -4.81 14.88 26.92
C VAL A 257 -5.26 13.87 25.87
N VAL A 258 -6.51 13.97 25.43
CA VAL A 258 -7.06 13.07 24.40
C VAL A 258 -6.35 13.27 23.06
N GLY A 259 -6.06 14.53 22.68
CA GLY A 259 -5.28 14.84 21.49
C GLY A 259 -3.88 14.23 21.50
N GLY A 260 -3.20 14.29 22.66
CA GLY A 260 -1.91 13.66 22.86
C GLY A 260 -1.97 12.12 22.75
N LEU A 261 -2.97 11.47 23.37
CA LEU A 261 -3.17 10.04 23.30
C LEU A 261 -3.46 9.56 21.87
N VAL A 262 -4.36 10.26 21.18
CA VAL A 262 -4.69 9.99 19.77
C VAL A 262 -3.45 10.19 18.88
N GLY A 263 -2.65 11.22 19.16
CA GLY A 263 -1.39 11.49 18.47
C GLY A 263 -0.38 10.36 18.63
N VAL A 264 -0.23 9.82 19.85
CA VAL A 264 0.65 8.67 20.13
C VAL A 264 0.17 7.42 19.38
N LEU A 265 -1.12 7.09 19.46
CA LEU A 265 -1.70 5.94 18.75
C LEU A 265 -1.51 6.06 17.24
N GLY A 266 -1.71 7.26 16.68
CA GLY A 266 -1.44 7.51 15.27
C GLY A 266 0.04 7.41 14.90
N GLY A 267 0.93 7.93 15.74
CA GLY A 267 2.39 7.82 15.56
C GLY A 267 2.87 6.37 15.55
N MET A 268 2.27 5.51 16.40
CA MET A 268 2.53 4.07 16.39
C MET A 268 2.25 3.44 15.03
N GLY A 269 1.24 3.91 14.28
CA GLY A 269 0.97 3.45 12.92
C GLY A 269 2.15 3.70 11.97
N GLY A 270 2.77 4.88 12.05
CA GLY A 270 3.95 5.22 11.25
C GLY A 270 5.17 4.35 11.54
N PHE A 271 5.26 3.81 12.76
CA PHE A 271 6.30 2.88 13.17
C PHE A 271 5.97 1.42 12.84
N LEU A 272 4.77 0.97 13.21
CA LEU A 272 4.37 -0.44 13.08
C LEU A 272 4.06 -0.83 11.63
N CYS A 273 3.39 0.02 10.85
CA CYS A 273 2.98 -0.33 9.49
C CYS A 273 4.16 -0.71 8.58
N PRO A 274 5.30 0.03 8.52
CA PRO A 274 6.43 -0.39 7.68
C PRO A 274 7.01 -1.75 8.09
N ILE A 275 7.02 -2.07 9.38
CA ILE A 275 7.46 -3.37 9.90
C ILE A 275 6.52 -4.47 9.41
N ILE A 276 5.21 -4.24 9.55
CA ILE A 276 4.17 -5.19 9.10
C ILE A 276 4.25 -5.38 7.58
N PHE A 277 4.41 -4.31 6.80
CA PHE A 277 4.56 -4.37 5.35
C PHE A 277 5.77 -5.23 4.94
N GLY A 278 6.92 -5.00 5.59
CA GLY A 278 8.14 -5.79 5.36
C GLY A 278 7.96 -7.27 5.71
N TYR A 279 7.31 -7.55 6.86
CA TYR A 279 7.01 -8.92 7.27
C TYR A 279 6.05 -9.63 6.31
N LEU A 280 4.95 -8.98 5.93
CA LEU A 280 3.98 -9.51 4.97
C LEU A 280 4.63 -9.77 3.61
N LEU A 281 5.44 -8.83 3.11
CA LEU A 281 6.18 -9.03 1.87
C LEU A 281 7.15 -10.21 1.97
N LYS A 282 7.89 -10.33 3.07
CA LYS A 282 8.81 -11.46 3.29
C LYS A 282 8.08 -12.81 3.36
N ALA A 283 6.92 -12.84 4.03
CA ALA A 283 6.15 -14.07 4.22
C ALA A 283 5.42 -14.53 2.95
N THR A 284 4.95 -13.60 2.12
CA THR A 284 4.08 -13.90 0.97
C THR A 284 4.77 -13.71 -0.39
N GLY A 285 5.84 -12.92 -0.45
CA GLY A 285 6.45 -12.48 -1.71
C GLY A 285 5.59 -11.48 -2.51
N ILE A 286 4.43 -11.03 -1.97
CA ILE A 286 3.42 -10.26 -2.68
C ILE A 286 3.42 -8.81 -2.17
N TRP A 287 3.75 -7.86 -3.02
CA TRP A 287 3.79 -6.44 -2.68
C TRP A 287 2.41 -5.86 -2.34
N THR A 288 1.33 -6.42 -2.90
CA THR A 288 -0.04 -5.92 -2.69
C THR A 288 -0.61 -6.24 -1.31
N THR A 289 0.04 -7.07 -0.51
CA THR A 289 -0.36 -7.34 0.89
C THR A 289 -0.37 -6.08 1.75
N THR A 290 0.42 -5.07 1.40
CA THR A 290 0.38 -3.74 2.01
C THR A 290 -1.00 -3.09 1.89
N TRP A 291 -1.61 -3.17 0.71
CA TRP A 291 -2.94 -2.61 0.43
C TRP A 291 -4.02 -3.39 1.15
N MET A 292 -3.90 -4.72 1.22
CA MET A 292 -4.80 -5.60 1.98
C MET A 292 -4.81 -5.22 3.46
N PHE A 293 -3.64 -5.03 4.05
CA PHE A 293 -3.51 -4.63 5.46
C PHE A 293 -4.15 -3.26 5.71
N LEU A 294 -3.84 -2.26 4.87
CA LEU A 294 -4.43 -0.93 5.01
C LEU A 294 -5.94 -0.93 4.77
N ALA A 295 -6.45 -1.73 3.83
CA ALA A 295 -7.88 -1.91 3.63
C ALA A 295 -8.56 -2.50 4.86
N LEU A 296 -7.94 -3.49 5.51
CA LEU A 296 -8.43 -4.07 6.76
C LEU A 296 -8.49 -3.02 7.88
N VAL A 297 -7.46 -2.18 8.01
CA VAL A 297 -7.44 -1.09 9.00
C VAL A 297 -8.51 -0.03 8.70
N ALA A 298 -8.79 0.24 7.42
CA ALA A 298 -9.82 1.20 7.01
C ALA A 298 -11.26 0.71 7.24
N LEU A 299 -11.48 -0.61 7.37
CA LEU A 299 -12.78 -1.24 7.64
C LEU A 299 -13.26 -1.10 9.09
N VAL A 300 -12.35 -0.86 10.01
CA VAL A 300 -12.63 -0.76 11.45
C VAL A 300 -13.02 0.66 11.85
#